data_b5d56a7d731f53d78aef1c18290f8c5d
#
_entry.id   b5d56a7d731f53d78aef1c18290f8c5d
#
_cell.length_a   1.000
_cell.length_b   1.000
_cell.length_c   1.000
_cell.angle_alpha   90.00
_cell.angle_beta   90.00
_cell.angle_gamma   90.00
#
_symmetry.space_group_name_H-M   'P 1'
#
loop_
_entity.id
_entity.type
_entity.pdbx_description
1 polymer ?
#
loop_
_entity_poly.entity_id
_entity_poly.type
_entity_poly.pdbx_seq_one_letter_code
_entity_poly.pdbx_strand_id
1 'polypeptide(L)'
;IGADPLRWYFLARLTPDVQKRISIAIIAEVASSFINTLWNTYAFFTLYASLDQVDIKQDVPLPERPEIDRWILAMAHRTAAQTTAALEQYDAHRAGSVIESFVDQLSNWYVRRNRRRFWKSESGIDKQSAYRTLYQCLDLVHRLMAPFTPFLSEEIYQNLGRSTDQAAPVSVHMT
;
A
#
# COMPACT_ATOMS: atom_id res chain seq x y z
N ILE A 1 -12.26 9.01 -14.41
CA ILE A 1 -12.37 8.20 -13.18
C ILE A 1 -12.26 6.75 -13.66
N GLY A 2 -11.25 5.99 -13.36
CA GLY A 2 -11.06 4.62 -13.84
C GLY A 2 -12.03 3.61 -13.20
N ALA A 3 -11.85 2.31 -13.55
CA ALA A 3 -12.68 1.23 -13.02
C ALA A 3 -12.39 0.93 -11.53
N ASP A 4 -11.15 1.12 -11.07
CA ASP A 4 -10.74 0.78 -9.71
C ASP A 4 -11.48 1.59 -8.62
N PRO A 5 -11.68 2.92 -8.73
CA PRO A 5 -12.50 3.65 -7.76
C PRO A 5 -13.94 3.16 -7.69
N LEU A 6 -14.52 2.75 -8.83
CA LEU A 6 -15.86 2.18 -8.90
C LEU A 6 -15.91 0.82 -8.19
N ARG A 7 -14.96 -0.05 -8.46
CA ARG A 7 -14.83 -1.36 -7.81
C ARG A 7 -14.63 -1.21 -6.30
N TRP A 8 -13.72 -0.31 -5.88
CA TRP A 8 -13.51 -0.02 -4.47
C TRP A 8 -14.79 0.44 -3.78
N TYR A 9 -15.53 1.36 -4.40
CA TYR A 9 -16.81 1.82 -3.85
C TYR A 9 -17.78 0.67 -3.62
N PHE A 10 -17.98 -0.20 -4.62
CA PHE A 10 -18.94 -1.29 -4.50
C PHE A 10 -18.50 -2.40 -3.54
N LEU A 11 -17.23 -2.73 -3.49
CA LEU A 11 -16.73 -3.86 -2.72
C LEU A 11 -16.32 -3.48 -1.29
N ALA A 12 -15.70 -2.31 -1.11
CA ALA A 12 -15.11 -1.90 0.15
C ALA A 12 -15.92 -0.88 0.94
N ARG A 13 -16.63 0.05 0.25
CA ARG A 13 -17.36 1.14 0.92
C ARG A 13 -18.84 0.83 1.20
N LEU A 14 -19.39 -0.18 0.56
CA LEU A 14 -20.80 -0.51 0.68
C LEU A 14 -21.01 -1.86 1.32
N THR A 15 -21.91 -1.90 2.31
CA THR A 15 -22.45 -3.16 2.82
C THR A 15 -23.43 -3.77 1.82
N PRO A 16 -23.52 -5.12 1.69
CA PRO A 16 -24.37 -5.79 0.71
C PRO A 16 -25.86 -5.41 0.82
N ASP A 17 -26.34 -5.16 2.02
CA ASP A 17 -27.76 -5.04 2.35
C ASP A 17 -28.34 -3.62 2.20
N VAL A 18 -27.51 -2.63 1.81
CA VAL A 18 -27.95 -1.23 1.71
C VAL A 18 -28.29 -0.87 0.28
N GLN A 19 -29.43 -0.17 0.10
CA GLN A 19 -29.77 0.41 -1.20
C GLN A 19 -28.70 1.42 -1.65
N LYS A 20 -28.08 1.14 -2.79
CA LYS A 20 -26.91 1.84 -3.27
C LYS A 20 -27.31 3.04 -4.14
N ARG A 21 -26.88 4.24 -3.73
CA ARG A 21 -26.91 5.41 -4.60
C ARG A 21 -25.55 5.58 -5.23
N ILE A 22 -25.50 5.66 -6.55
CA ILE A 22 -24.25 5.91 -7.28
C ILE A 22 -24.33 7.27 -7.95
N SER A 23 -23.23 8.02 -7.85
CA SER A 23 -23.03 9.26 -8.62
C SER A 23 -21.56 9.40 -8.98
N ILE A 24 -21.27 10.17 -10.03
CA ILE A 24 -19.90 10.48 -10.44
C ILE A 24 -19.14 11.17 -9.28
N ALA A 25 -19.83 12.04 -8.52
CA ALA A 25 -19.24 12.74 -7.38
C ALA A 25 -18.74 11.77 -6.28
N ILE A 26 -19.54 10.76 -5.93
CA ILE A 26 -19.16 9.75 -4.93
C ILE A 26 -17.94 8.95 -5.41
N ILE A 27 -17.89 8.54 -6.68
CA ILE A 27 -16.74 7.80 -7.21
C ILE A 27 -15.50 8.68 -7.29
N ALA A 28 -15.66 9.97 -7.62
CA ALA A 28 -14.57 10.94 -7.61
C ALA A 28 -14.01 11.16 -6.19
N GLU A 29 -14.87 11.16 -5.18
CA GLU A 29 -14.46 11.23 -3.77
C GLU A 29 -13.61 10.01 -3.37
N VAL A 30 -14.04 8.81 -3.73
CA VAL A 30 -13.25 7.58 -3.48
C VAL A 30 -11.89 7.67 -4.17
N ALA A 31 -11.85 8.12 -5.42
CA ALA A 31 -10.60 8.31 -6.14
C ALA A 31 -9.67 9.29 -5.42
N SER A 32 -10.19 10.43 -4.98
CA SER A 32 -9.40 11.49 -4.36
C SER A 32 -8.97 11.18 -2.93
N SER A 33 -9.83 10.56 -2.12
CA SER A 33 -9.56 10.32 -0.70
C SER A 33 -8.66 9.10 -0.47
N PHE A 34 -8.90 8.00 -1.17
CA PHE A 34 -8.21 6.73 -0.92
C PHE A 34 -7.18 6.39 -2.00
N ILE A 35 -7.61 6.27 -3.27
CA ILE A 35 -6.72 5.83 -4.36
C ILE A 35 -5.55 6.80 -4.53
N ASN A 36 -5.81 8.11 -4.53
CA ASN A 36 -4.75 9.11 -4.63
C ASN A 36 -3.82 9.12 -3.40
N THR A 37 -4.33 8.80 -2.21
CA THR A 37 -3.50 8.71 -1.00
C THR A 37 -2.48 7.58 -1.14
N LEU A 38 -2.90 6.40 -1.59
CA LEU A 38 -1.98 5.31 -1.87
C LEU A 38 -1.02 5.65 -3.01
N TRP A 39 -1.55 6.18 -4.13
CA TRP A 39 -0.72 6.56 -5.27
C TRP A 39 0.35 7.60 -4.90
N ASN A 40 -0.01 8.61 -4.13
CA ASN A 40 0.95 9.62 -3.68
C ASN A 40 2.02 9.03 -2.74
N THR A 41 1.66 8.06 -1.92
CA THR A 41 2.61 7.34 -1.06
C THR A 41 3.58 6.51 -1.89
N TYR A 42 3.08 5.82 -2.90
CA TYR A 42 3.88 5.07 -3.86
C TYR A 42 4.79 6.01 -4.69
N ALA A 43 4.25 7.10 -5.24
CA ALA A 43 5.01 8.08 -6.01
C ALA A 43 6.11 8.75 -5.17
N PHE A 44 5.84 9.04 -3.91
CA PHE A 44 6.85 9.51 -2.96
C PHE A 44 7.98 8.49 -2.82
N PHE A 45 7.65 7.22 -2.61
CA PHE A 45 8.67 6.17 -2.49
C PHE A 45 9.53 6.07 -3.76
N THR A 46 8.90 5.93 -4.93
CA THR A 46 9.62 5.74 -6.20
C THR A 46 10.51 6.94 -6.55
N LEU A 47 10.01 8.16 -6.33
CA LEU A 47 10.79 9.37 -6.57
C LEU A 47 12.08 9.39 -5.74
N TYR A 48 11.97 9.23 -4.44
CA TYR A 48 13.14 9.33 -3.55
C TYR A 48 14.06 8.12 -3.64
N ALA A 49 13.51 6.91 -3.81
CA ALA A 49 14.30 5.70 -4.03
C ALA A 49 15.15 5.79 -5.31
N SER A 50 14.60 6.38 -6.38
CA SER A 50 15.32 6.61 -7.64
C SER A 50 16.39 7.70 -7.51
N LEU A 51 16.10 8.80 -6.81
CA LEU A 51 17.07 9.86 -6.57
C LEU A 51 18.27 9.39 -5.73
N ASP A 52 18.00 8.60 -4.72
CA ASP A 52 19.02 8.08 -3.81
C ASP A 52 19.68 6.78 -4.33
N GLN A 53 19.23 6.25 -5.48
CA GLN A 53 19.69 4.98 -6.07
C GLN A 53 19.70 3.83 -5.06
N VAL A 54 18.61 3.71 -4.30
CA VAL A 54 18.49 2.76 -3.19
C VAL A 54 18.51 1.32 -3.70
N ASP A 55 19.43 0.52 -3.17
CA ASP A 55 19.35 -0.93 -3.34
C ASP A 55 18.32 -1.52 -2.36
N ILE A 56 17.12 -1.76 -2.89
CA ILE A 56 16.03 -2.29 -2.08
C ILE A 56 16.27 -3.75 -1.64
N LYS A 57 17.22 -4.47 -2.23
CA LYS A 57 17.58 -5.82 -1.82
C LYS A 57 18.46 -5.84 -0.58
N GLN A 58 19.15 -4.74 -0.30
CA GLN A 58 19.91 -4.60 0.93
C GLN A 58 18.94 -4.57 2.12
N ASP A 59 18.94 -5.63 2.91
CA ASP A 59 18.07 -5.74 4.07
C ASP A 59 18.71 -5.12 5.32
N VAL A 60 17.85 -4.59 6.19
CA VAL A 60 18.22 -4.17 7.56
C VAL A 60 17.47 -5.12 8.49
N PRO A 61 18.17 -5.90 9.33
CA PRO A 61 17.53 -6.83 10.25
C PRO A 61 16.47 -6.13 11.12
N LEU A 62 15.35 -6.79 11.33
CA LEU A 62 14.22 -6.19 12.06
C LEU A 62 14.58 -5.66 13.46
N PRO A 63 15.46 -6.32 14.26
CA PRO A 63 15.90 -5.80 15.57
C PRO A 63 16.70 -4.47 15.48
N GLU A 64 17.36 -4.24 14.35
CA GLU A 64 18.19 -3.04 14.13
C GLU A 64 17.37 -1.85 13.61
N ARG A 65 16.12 -2.10 13.19
CA ARG A 65 15.24 -1.05 12.70
C ARG A 65 14.67 -0.22 13.85
N PRO A 66 14.48 1.09 13.65
CA PRO A 66 13.77 1.95 14.60
C PRO A 66 12.39 1.40 14.98
N GLU A 67 11.93 1.73 16.18
CA GLU A 67 10.64 1.27 16.70
C GLU A 67 9.47 1.62 15.77
N ILE A 68 9.50 2.79 15.16
CA ILE A 68 8.46 3.26 14.22
C ILE A 68 8.37 2.37 12.96
N ASP A 69 9.51 1.84 12.48
CA ASP A 69 9.57 0.94 11.33
C ASP A 69 9.01 -0.44 11.71
N ARG A 70 9.38 -0.94 12.89
CA ARG A 70 8.86 -2.20 13.43
C ARG A 70 7.37 -2.13 13.69
N TRP A 71 6.90 -0.99 14.20
CA TRP A 71 5.48 -0.76 14.46
C TRP A 71 4.66 -0.81 13.16
N ILE A 72 5.06 -0.07 12.12
CA ILE A 72 4.27 -0.04 10.87
C ILE A 72 4.28 -1.40 10.15
N LEU A 73 5.39 -2.16 10.23
CA LEU A 73 5.44 -3.54 9.72
C LEU A 73 4.51 -4.48 10.50
N ALA A 74 4.47 -4.38 11.82
CA ALA A 74 3.53 -5.15 12.62
C ALA A 74 2.08 -4.82 12.26
N MET A 75 1.77 -3.54 12.01
CA MET A 75 0.45 -3.11 11.51
C MET A 75 0.16 -3.67 10.12
N ALA A 76 1.14 -3.69 9.22
CA ALA A 76 1.01 -4.28 7.88
C ALA A 76 0.64 -5.77 7.95
N HIS A 77 1.37 -6.55 8.73
CA HIS A 77 1.08 -7.98 8.91
C HIS A 77 -0.27 -8.24 9.58
N ARG A 78 -0.64 -7.42 10.56
CA ARG A 78 -1.97 -7.48 11.17
C ARG A 78 -3.07 -7.20 10.14
N THR A 79 -2.87 -6.19 9.30
CA THR A 79 -3.78 -5.86 8.20
C THR A 79 -3.93 -7.04 7.24
N ALA A 80 -2.83 -7.69 6.85
CA ALA A 80 -2.89 -8.88 6.00
C ALA A 80 -3.73 -9.98 6.63
N ALA A 81 -3.47 -10.33 7.89
CA ALA A 81 -4.21 -11.37 8.60
C ALA A 81 -5.72 -11.05 8.70
N GLN A 82 -6.07 -9.80 9.02
CA GLN A 82 -7.46 -9.37 9.16
C GLN A 82 -8.18 -9.32 7.79
N THR A 83 -7.49 -8.87 6.74
CA THR A 83 -8.03 -8.85 5.37
C THR A 83 -8.28 -10.27 4.87
N THR A 84 -7.33 -11.18 5.05
CA THR A 84 -7.49 -12.60 4.68
C THR A 84 -8.68 -13.21 5.39
N ALA A 85 -8.76 -13.06 6.72
CA ALA A 85 -9.86 -13.61 7.51
C ALA A 85 -11.23 -13.05 7.10
N ALA A 86 -11.30 -11.78 6.71
CA ALA A 86 -12.55 -11.16 6.22
C ALA A 86 -12.93 -11.70 4.84
N LEU A 87 -11.97 -11.84 3.92
CA LEU A 87 -12.22 -12.37 2.57
C LEU A 87 -12.62 -13.85 2.59
N GLU A 88 -12.05 -14.67 3.49
CA GLU A 88 -12.46 -16.06 3.71
C GLU A 88 -13.93 -16.15 4.15
N GLN A 89 -14.46 -15.12 4.79
CA GLN A 89 -15.87 -14.99 5.17
C GLN A 89 -16.73 -14.27 4.13
N TYR A 90 -16.18 -13.97 2.94
CA TYR A 90 -16.82 -13.17 1.90
C TYR A 90 -17.20 -11.74 2.33
N ASP A 91 -16.59 -11.22 3.39
CA ASP A 91 -16.80 -9.86 3.89
C ASP A 91 -15.81 -8.87 3.25
N ALA A 92 -16.08 -8.54 1.99
CA ALA A 92 -15.25 -7.60 1.24
C ALA A 92 -15.27 -6.18 1.84
N HIS A 93 -16.39 -5.77 2.45
CA HIS A 93 -16.51 -4.47 3.10
C HIS A 93 -15.55 -4.34 4.28
N ARG A 94 -15.52 -5.34 5.16
CA ARG A 94 -14.59 -5.39 6.29
C ARG A 94 -13.15 -5.44 5.83
N ALA A 95 -12.84 -6.27 4.84
CA ALA A 95 -11.51 -6.35 4.25
C ALA A 95 -11.04 -4.99 3.72
N GLY A 96 -11.87 -4.29 2.94
CA GLY A 96 -11.58 -2.97 2.42
C GLY A 96 -11.39 -1.91 3.51
N SER A 97 -12.23 -1.90 4.55
CA SER A 97 -12.09 -0.98 5.69
C SER A 97 -10.76 -1.15 6.42
N VAL A 98 -10.28 -2.38 6.59
CA VAL A 98 -8.99 -2.68 7.23
C VAL A 98 -7.83 -2.17 6.38
N ILE A 99 -7.88 -2.40 5.06
CA ILE A 99 -6.87 -1.91 4.12
C ILE A 99 -6.84 -0.37 4.11
N GLU A 100 -8.00 0.27 4.03
CA GLU A 100 -8.11 1.73 3.99
C GLU A 100 -7.53 2.38 5.25
N SER A 101 -7.84 1.82 6.43
CA SER A 101 -7.28 2.27 7.72
C SER A 101 -5.75 2.14 7.75
N PHE A 102 -5.20 1.07 7.19
CA PHE A 102 -3.74 0.90 7.13
C PHE A 102 -3.08 1.89 6.17
N VAL A 103 -3.66 2.12 4.98
CA VAL A 103 -3.14 3.10 4.01
C VAL A 103 -3.13 4.51 4.61
N ASP A 104 -4.17 4.88 5.37
CA ASP A 104 -4.21 6.14 6.09
C ASP A 104 -3.05 6.25 7.11
N GLN A 105 -2.84 5.22 7.92
CA GLN A 105 -1.74 5.19 8.89
C GLN A 105 -0.37 5.22 8.20
N LEU A 106 -0.20 4.50 7.08
CA LEU A 106 1.04 4.48 6.32
C LEU A 106 1.35 5.87 5.76
N SER A 107 0.40 6.52 5.11
CA SER A 107 0.58 7.81 4.46
C SER A 107 0.63 8.97 5.46
N ASN A 108 -0.46 9.14 6.22
CA ASN A 108 -0.68 10.33 7.04
C ASN A 108 0.06 10.30 8.38
N TRP A 109 0.51 9.15 8.82
CA TRP A 109 1.27 9.04 10.05
C TRP A 109 2.71 8.58 9.81
N TYR A 110 2.95 7.39 9.26
CA TYR A 110 4.31 6.86 9.08
C TYR A 110 5.14 7.72 8.12
N VAL A 111 4.70 7.90 6.87
CA VAL A 111 5.47 8.65 5.85
C VAL A 111 5.62 10.11 6.27
N ARG A 112 4.54 10.74 6.74
CA ARG A 112 4.57 12.15 7.15
C ARG A 112 5.58 12.43 8.27
N ARG A 113 5.68 11.55 9.26
CA ARG A 113 6.63 11.69 10.38
C ARG A 113 8.07 11.38 9.98
N ASN A 114 8.25 10.51 9.00
CA ASN A 114 9.56 10.04 8.57
C ASN A 114 10.12 10.76 7.35
N ARG A 115 9.44 11.76 6.78
CA ARG A 115 9.88 12.47 5.58
C ARG A 115 11.34 12.91 5.64
N ARG A 116 11.81 13.39 6.78
CA ARG A 116 13.19 13.84 6.97
C ARG A 116 14.21 12.73 6.76
N ARG A 117 13.88 11.46 7.00
CA ARG A 117 14.77 10.31 6.78
C ARG A 117 15.02 10.08 5.30
N PHE A 118 14.04 10.37 4.45
CA PHE A 118 14.15 10.27 2.99
C PHE A 118 14.89 11.46 2.36
N TRP A 119 14.77 12.65 2.95
CA TRP A 119 15.35 13.88 2.40
C TRP A 119 16.81 14.13 2.80
N LYS A 120 17.31 13.52 3.85
CA LYS A 120 18.70 13.70 4.27
C LYS A 120 19.64 13.21 3.19
N SER A 121 20.72 13.97 2.92
CA SER A 121 21.77 13.61 1.97
C SER A 121 22.64 12.46 2.46
N GLU A 122 22.74 12.27 3.78
CA GLU A 122 23.53 11.20 4.38
C GLU A 122 22.86 9.86 4.19
N SER A 123 23.56 8.93 3.54
CA SER A 123 23.19 7.52 3.47
C SER A 123 23.60 6.82 4.77
N GLY A 124 22.70 6.05 5.37
CA GLY A 124 22.97 5.30 6.60
C GLY A 124 21.91 4.24 6.85
N ILE A 125 22.15 3.38 7.84
CA ILE A 125 21.27 2.28 8.21
C ILE A 125 19.83 2.77 8.47
N ASP A 126 19.67 3.93 9.12
CA ASP A 126 18.36 4.52 9.40
C ASP A 126 17.59 4.87 8.12
N LYS A 127 18.25 5.47 7.13
CA LYS A 127 17.66 5.80 5.83
C LYS A 127 17.31 4.53 5.06
N GLN A 128 18.23 3.56 5.01
CA GLN A 128 18.00 2.26 4.36
C GLN A 128 16.84 1.51 5.02
N SER A 129 16.75 1.53 6.35
CA SER A 129 15.62 0.97 7.10
C SER A 129 14.28 1.60 6.69
N ALA A 130 14.23 2.93 6.55
CA ALA A 130 13.02 3.64 6.14
C ALA A 130 12.56 3.21 4.73
N TYR A 131 13.49 3.14 3.76
CA TYR A 131 13.18 2.69 2.41
C TYR A 131 12.71 1.23 2.38
N ARG A 132 13.44 0.35 3.06
CA ARG A 132 13.08 -1.07 3.10
C ARG A 132 11.72 -1.30 3.73
N THR A 133 11.43 -0.58 4.82
CA THR A 133 10.14 -0.64 5.52
C THR A 133 8.99 -0.14 4.65
N LEU A 134 9.16 1.01 4.01
CA LEU A 134 8.11 1.55 3.12
C LEU A 134 7.88 0.66 1.90
N TYR A 135 8.94 0.11 1.32
CA TYR A 135 8.84 -0.89 0.25
C TYR A 135 8.00 -2.08 0.67
N GLN A 136 8.31 -2.69 1.83
CA GLN A 136 7.58 -3.86 2.33
C GLN A 136 6.10 -3.56 2.59
N CYS A 137 5.79 -2.37 3.12
CA CYS A 137 4.41 -1.95 3.30
C CYS A 137 3.66 -1.77 1.98
N LEU A 138 4.29 -1.15 0.97
CA LEU A 138 3.70 -0.96 -0.35
C LEU A 138 3.53 -2.29 -1.09
N ASP A 139 4.53 -3.19 -1.03
CA ASP A 139 4.45 -4.53 -1.64
C ASP A 139 3.30 -5.34 -1.05
N LEU A 140 3.09 -5.27 0.26
CA LEU A 140 1.97 -5.95 0.90
C LEU A 140 0.62 -5.32 0.52
N VAL A 141 0.51 -3.99 0.53
CA VAL A 141 -0.77 -3.30 0.27
C VAL A 141 -1.29 -3.57 -1.12
N HIS A 142 -0.45 -3.45 -2.17
CA HIS A 142 -0.95 -3.65 -3.54
C HIS A 142 -1.41 -5.10 -3.77
N ARG A 143 -0.79 -6.10 -3.10
CA ARG A 143 -1.24 -7.50 -3.17
C ARG A 143 -2.60 -7.68 -2.49
N LEU A 144 -2.79 -7.10 -1.31
CA LEU A 144 -4.09 -7.13 -0.61
C LEU A 144 -5.19 -6.41 -1.40
N MET A 145 -4.84 -5.39 -2.16
CA MET A 145 -5.76 -4.61 -2.98
C MET A 145 -6.08 -5.25 -4.34
N ALA A 146 -5.30 -6.21 -4.80
CA ALA A 146 -5.46 -6.81 -6.13
C ALA A 146 -6.89 -7.29 -6.45
N PRO A 147 -7.64 -7.92 -5.53
CA PRO A 147 -9.04 -8.29 -5.79
C PRO A 147 -9.98 -7.09 -5.97
N PHE A 148 -9.65 -5.96 -5.35
CA PHE A 148 -10.48 -4.75 -5.33
C PHE A 148 -10.14 -3.80 -6.47
N THR A 149 -8.84 -3.51 -6.65
CA THR A 149 -8.30 -2.51 -7.58
C THR A 149 -7.26 -3.15 -8.49
N PRO A 150 -7.68 -4.04 -9.42
CA PRO A 150 -6.78 -4.87 -10.19
C PRO A 150 -5.78 -4.08 -11.04
N PHE A 151 -6.21 -2.95 -11.63
CA PHE A 151 -5.35 -2.18 -12.54
C PHE A 151 -4.28 -1.40 -11.78
N LEU A 152 -4.66 -0.74 -10.68
CA LEU A 152 -3.72 -0.02 -9.82
C LEU A 152 -2.71 -0.96 -9.17
N SER A 153 -3.19 -2.09 -8.67
CA SER A 153 -2.35 -3.10 -8.03
C SER A 153 -1.34 -3.70 -9.00
N GLU A 154 -1.76 -3.99 -10.22
CA GLU A 154 -0.87 -4.48 -11.28
C GLU A 154 0.19 -3.43 -11.66
N GLU A 155 -0.20 -2.16 -11.85
CA GLU A 155 0.74 -1.09 -12.16
C GLU A 155 1.82 -0.94 -11.08
N ILE A 156 1.42 -0.93 -9.80
CA ILE A 156 2.37 -0.86 -8.68
C ILE A 156 3.25 -2.11 -8.66
N TYR A 157 2.69 -3.29 -8.87
CA TYR A 157 3.42 -4.55 -8.87
C TYR A 157 4.49 -4.61 -9.96
N GLN A 158 4.16 -4.24 -11.20
CA GLN A 158 5.12 -4.25 -12.30
C GLN A 158 6.31 -3.32 -12.04
N ASN A 159 6.04 -2.15 -11.45
CA ASN A 159 7.07 -1.15 -11.18
C ASN A 159 7.83 -1.39 -9.87
N LEU A 160 7.25 -2.04 -8.88
CA LEU A 160 7.85 -2.22 -7.56
C LEU A 160 8.35 -3.65 -7.34
N GLY A 161 7.48 -4.64 -7.50
CA GLY A 161 7.79 -6.05 -7.22
C GLY A 161 8.62 -6.68 -8.35
N ARG A 162 8.05 -6.70 -9.55
CA ARG A 162 8.66 -7.37 -10.70
C ARG A 162 9.93 -6.69 -11.21
N SER A 163 10.02 -5.36 -11.13
CA SER A 163 11.23 -4.64 -11.49
C SER A 163 12.42 -4.98 -10.59
N THR A 164 12.16 -5.38 -9.35
CA THR A 164 13.19 -5.77 -8.37
C THR A 164 13.51 -7.27 -8.41
N ASP A 165 12.55 -8.11 -8.82
CA ASP A 165 12.72 -9.55 -8.95
C ASP A 165 12.07 -10.06 -10.24
N GLN A 166 12.89 -10.30 -11.26
CA GLN A 166 12.43 -10.82 -12.56
C GLN A 166 11.90 -12.27 -12.51
N ALA A 167 12.23 -13.02 -11.45
CA ALA A 167 11.71 -14.36 -11.20
C ALA A 167 10.31 -14.35 -10.57
N ALA A 168 9.86 -13.18 -10.08
CA ALA A 168 8.51 -13.02 -9.53
C ALA A 168 7.43 -13.32 -10.60
N PRO A 169 6.22 -13.76 -10.22
CA PRO A 169 5.11 -14.01 -11.12
C PRO A 169 4.86 -12.86 -12.09
N VAL A 170 4.35 -13.16 -13.29
CA VAL A 170 4.15 -12.14 -14.35
C VAL A 170 3.07 -11.11 -14.00
N SER A 171 2.21 -11.40 -13.04
CA SER A 171 1.14 -10.52 -12.58
C SER A 171 0.94 -10.64 -11.07
N VAL A 172 0.49 -9.55 -10.44
CA VAL A 172 0.10 -9.53 -9.02
C VAL A 172 -1.00 -10.54 -8.71
N HIS A 173 -1.85 -10.84 -9.69
CA HIS A 173 -2.97 -11.79 -9.53
C HIS A 173 -2.53 -13.26 -9.46
N MET A 174 -1.23 -13.51 -9.59
CA MET A 174 -0.60 -14.85 -9.51
C MET A 174 0.29 -14.99 -8.26
N THR A 175 0.22 -14.01 -7.33
CA THR A 175 1.06 -13.96 -6.11
C THR A 175 0.30 -14.40 -4.87
#